data_fadd4c866c70ea758e25f8daa95ee95c
#
_entry.id   fadd4c866c70ea758e25f8daa95ee95c
#
_cell.length_a   1.000
_cell.length_b   1.000
_cell.length_c   1.000
_cell.angle_alpha   90.00
_cell.angle_beta   90.00
_cell.angle_gamma   90.00
#
_symmetry.space_group_name_H-M   'P 1'
#
loop_
_entity.id
_entity.type
_entity.pdbx_description
1 polymer ?
#
loop_
_entity_poly.entity_id
_entity_poly.type
_entity_poly.pdbx_seq_one_letter_code
_entity_poly.pdbx_strand_id
1 'polypeptide(L)'
;MAANKSMFWRLIFQALRLRLQRVFIIFSALTVGASIVTAMAAVYFDINTKMSQELRTFGANFYIGAANGGLMKERQLKQILHNAPDNFITAASPYLYGVARSDLEKIVIMGVWFEDMRVLAPYWQITGSSINVNFDDRNAMIGKTLAERLNLSVGSKLTLSKNAVEKHEFTIKGIVEAGDATDNMLIVSLEFAQSWLDKEGLANNALLNVKNEQGNVAQFAQDIMQRQPDLTARPIRKVSAS
;
A
#
# COMPACT_ATOMS: atom_id res chain seq x y z
N MET A 1 3.09 2.51 -74.45
CA MET A 1 2.53 1.81 -73.25
C MET A 1 2.49 2.67 -72.00
N ALA A 2 2.38 3.97 -72.03
CA ALA A 2 2.38 4.85 -70.87
C ALA A 2 1.01 5.40 -70.44
N ALA A 3 -0.03 5.20 -71.25
CA ALA A 3 -1.37 5.79 -71.02
C ALA A 3 -2.21 5.05 -69.94
N ASN A 4 -1.87 3.82 -69.62
CA ASN A 4 -2.71 2.99 -68.77
C ASN A 4 -2.48 3.22 -67.20
N LYS A 5 -1.35 3.77 -66.80
CA LYS A 5 -1.07 4.03 -65.38
C LYS A 5 -1.87 5.21 -64.80
N SER A 6 -2.04 6.29 -65.60
CA SER A 6 -2.78 7.47 -65.15
C SER A 6 -4.29 7.22 -65.08
N MET A 7 -4.80 6.39 -65.97
CA MET A 7 -6.21 6.00 -65.98
C MET A 7 -6.55 5.06 -64.82
N PHE A 8 -5.64 4.14 -64.47
CA PHE A 8 -5.77 3.23 -63.32
C PHE A 8 -5.81 4.01 -62.00
N TRP A 9 -4.89 4.95 -61.80
CA TRP A 9 -4.90 5.81 -60.63
C TRP A 9 -6.13 6.69 -60.51
N ARG A 10 -6.65 7.22 -61.61
CA ARG A 10 -7.91 7.99 -61.63
C ARG A 10 -9.11 7.13 -61.24
N LEU A 11 -9.21 5.90 -61.72
CA LEU A 11 -10.29 4.97 -61.34
C LEU A 11 -10.23 4.57 -59.89
N ILE A 12 -9.03 4.34 -59.35
CA ILE A 12 -8.84 4.06 -57.90
C ILE A 12 -9.24 5.27 -57.08
N PHE A 13 -8.81 6.48 -57.45
CA PHE A 13 -9.17 7.70 -56.73
C PHE A 13 -10.67 7.99 -56.78
N GLN A 14 -11.33 7.73 -57.91
CA GLN A 14 -12.75 7.92 -58.08
C GLN A 14 -13.57 6.86 -57.30
N ALA A 15 -13.12 5.62 -57.31
CA ALA A 15 -13.71 4.56 -56.47
C ALA A 15 -13.51 4.80 -54.95
N LEU A 16 -12.36 5.34 -54.57
CA LEU A 16 -12.07 5.72 -53.19
C LEU A 16 -12.94 6.90 -52.74
N ARG A 17 -13.17 7.89 -53.60
CA ARG A 17 -14.00 9.07 -53.33
C ARG A 17 -15.47 8.72 -53.08
N LEU A 18 -16.00 7.75 -53.79
CA LEU A 18 -17.37 7.25 -53.61
C LEU A 18 -17.54 6.39 -52.32
N ARG A 19 -16.45 5.82 -51.84
CA ARG A 19 -16.43 5.05 -50.58
C ARG A 19 -15.95 5.86 -49.36
N LEU A 20 -15.38 7.04 -49.58
CA LEU A 20 -14.84 7.92 -48.53
C LEU A 20 -15.87 8.25 -47.44
N GLN A 21 -17.12 8.48 -47.81
CA GLN A 21 -18.19 8.74 -46.86
C GLN A 21 -18.39 7.56 -45.89
N ARG A 22 -18.38 6.31 -46.40
CA ARG A 22 -18.53 5.12 -45.55
C ARG A 22 -17.30 4.88 -44.65
N VAL A 23 -16.11 5.05 -45.21
CA VAL A 23 -14.85 4.95 -44.50
C VAL A 23 -14.77 6.02 -43.41
N PHE A 24 -15.18 7.25 -43.70
CA PHE A 24 -15.22 8.35 -42.74
C PHE A 24 -16.18 8.08 -41.57
N ILE A 25 -17.37 7.54 -41.88
CA ILE A 25 -18.34 7.15 -40.83
C ILE A 25 -17.78 6.06 -39.95
N ILE A 26 -17.16 5.02 -40.53
CA ILE A 26 -16.56 3.93 -39.76
C ILE A 26 -15.40 4.44 -38.92
N PHE A 27 -14.54 5.28 -39.49
CA PHE A 27 -13.39 5.84 -38.78
C PHE A 27 -13.81 6.77 -37.63
N SER A 28 -14.82 7.62 -37.88
CA SER A 28 -15.35 8.50 -36.82
C SER A 28 -16.02 7.71 -35.70
N ALA A 29 -16.77 6.66 -36.00
CA ALA A 29 -17.38 5.79 -35.03
C ALA A 29 -16.29 5.06 -34.16
N LEU A 30 -15.24 4.56 -34.82
CA LEU A 30 -14.13 3.92 -34.13
C LEU A 30 -13.36 4.91 -33.22
N THR A 31 -13.13 6.13 -33.72
CA THR A 31 -12.46 7.20 -32.97
C THR A 31 -13.27 7.61 -31.73
N VAL A 32 -14.58 7.78 -31.89
CA VAL A 32 -15.47 8.10 -30.75
C VAL A 32 -15.48 6.95 -29.72
N GLY A 33 -15.60 5.72 -30.22
CA GLY A 33 -15.54 4.55 -29.31
C GLY A 33 -14.22 4.44 -28.54
N ALA A 34 -13.09 4.61 -29.22
CA ALA A 34 -11.77 4.62 -28.58
C ALA A 34 -11.61 5.77 -27.58
N SER A 35 -12.12 6.97 -27.91
CA SER A 35 -12.07 8.13 -27.02
C SER A 35 -12.88 7.92 -25.75
N ILE A 36 -14.05 7.30 -25.82
CA ILE A 36 -14.88 6.98 -24.65
C ILE A 36 -14.17 6.00 -23.75
N VAL A 37 -13.59 4.93 -24.28
CA VAL A 37 -12.86 3.93 -23.51
C VAL A 37 -11.63 4.55 -22.82
N THR A 38 -10.89 5.37 -23.56
CA THR A 38 -9.71 6.06 -23.01
C THR A 38 -10.10 7.06 -21.92
N ALA A 39 -11.17 7.83 -22.13
CA ALA A 39 -11.67 8.76 -21.12
C ALA A 39 -12.14 8.03 -19.85
N MET A 40 -12.88 6.92 -19.98
CA MET A 40 -13.29 6.11 -18.84
C MET A 40 -12.09 5.54 -18.08
N ALA A 41 -11.09 5.01 -18.79
CA ALA A 41 -9.88 4.52 -18.17
C ALA A 41 -9.13 5.64 -17.42
N ALA A 42 -8.96 6.81 -18.04
CA ALA A 42 -8.30 7.95 -17.42
C ALA A 42 -9.02 8.42 -16.14
N VAL A 43 -10.34 8.53 -16.20
CA VAL A 43 -11.17 8.89 -15.01
C VAL A 43 -11.05 7.84 -13.93
N TYR A 44 -11.08 6.56 -14.26
CA TYR A 44 -10.93 5.48 -13.30
C TYR A 44 -9.57 5.55 -12.55
N PHE A 45 -8.47 5.74 -13.29
CA PHE A 45 -7.15 5.88 -12.70
C PHE A 45 -7.01 7.16 -11.85
N ASP A 46 -7.54 8.29 -12.32
CA ASP A 46 -7.48 9.57 -11.60
C ASP A 46 -8.28 9.53 -10.29
N ILE A 47 -9.48 8.94 -10.30
CA ILE A 47 -10.31 8.77 -9.10
C ILE A 47 -9.59 7.89 -8.08
N ASN A 48 -9.06 6.73 -8.48
CA ASN A 48 -8.37 5.83 -7.57
C ASN A 48 -7.13 6.49 -6.95
N THR A 49 -6.35 7.21 -7.74
CA THR A 49 -5.15 7.90 -7.26
C THR A 49 -5.51 9.03 -6.29
N LYS A 50 -6.49 9.86 -6.62
CA LYS A 50 -6.93 10.96 -5.75
C LYS A 50 -7.59 10.47 -4.47
N MET A 51 -8.46 9.46 -4.53
CA MET A 51 -9.04 8.86 -3.33
C MET A 51 -7.97 8.29 -2.39
N SER A 52 -7.00 7.57 -2.92
CA SER A 52 -5.90 7.05 -2.10
C SER A 52 -5.08 8.16 -1.45
N GLN A 53 -4.83 9.27 -2.14
CA GLN A 53 -4.11 10.42 -1.58
C GLN A 53 -4.92 11.15 -0.52
N GLU A 54 -6.21 11.34 -0.72
CA GLU A 54 -7.09 11.96 0.28
C GLU A 54 -7.26 11.06 1.51
N LEU A 55 -7.46 9.77 1.33
CA LEU A 55 -7.59 8.83 2.44
C LEU A 55 -6.32 8.71 3.27
N ARG A 56 -5.13 8.86 2.67
CA ARG A 56 -3.86 8.96 3.42
C ARG A 56 -3.85 10.12 4.42
N THR A 57 -4.62 11.16 4.14
CA THR A 57 -4.75 12.32 5.03
C THR A 57 -5.52 12.00 6.31
N PHE A 58 -6.39 11.00 6.29
CA PHE A 58 -7.21 10.58 7.43
C PHE A 58 -6.61 9.41 8.21
N GLY A 59 -5.54 8.79 7.72
CA GLY A 59 -4.85 7.68 8.38
C GLY A 59 -3.92 8.12 9.51
N ALA A 60 -2.78 7.45 9.59
CA ALA A 60 -1.74 7.79 10.56
C ALA A 60 -1.28 9.25 10.39
N ASN A 61 -1.24 9.99 11.50
CA ASN A 61 -0.86 11.40 11.53
C ASN A 61 0.25 11.73 12.53
N PHE A 62 0.75 10.71 13.23
CA PHE A 62 1.78 10.86 14.23
C PHE A 62 2.81 9.72 14.14
N TYR A 63 4.08 10.08 14.26
CA TYR A 63 5.23 9.17 14.13
C TYR A 63 6.01 9.11 15.42
N ILE A 64 6.40 7.89 15.82
CA ILE A 64 7.34 7.63 16.91
C ILE A 64 8.43 6.69 16.39
N GLY A 65 9.68 6.96 16.73
CA GLY A 65 10.82 6.11 16.39
C GLY A 65 11.97 6.31 17.35
N ALA A 66 13.03 5.51 17.21
CA ALA A 66 14.25 5.72 18.00
C ALA A 66 14.96 7.01 17.56
N ALA A 67 15.43 7.81 18.50
CA ALA A 67 16.12 9.07 18.24
C ALA A 67 17.43 8.88 17.45
N ASN A 68 18.08 7.73 17.61
CA ASN A 68 19.30 7.37 16.89
C ASN A 68 19.05 6.69 15.54
N GLY A 69 17.78 6.60 15.08
CA GLY A 69 17.40 5.91 13.86
C GLY A 69 17.46 4.38 13.92
N GLY A 70 17.70 3.81 15.10
CA GLY A 70 17.71 2.36 15.35
C GLY A 70 16.32 1.78 15.62
N LEU A 71 16.29 0.72 16.42
CA LEU A 71 15.06 0.07 16.85
C LEU A 71 14.56 0.68 18.16
N MET A 72 13.26 0.86 18.26
CA MET A 72 12.56 1.22 19.49
C MET A 72 12.03 -0.02 20.19
N LYS A 73 11.80 0.07 21.50
CA LYS A 73 11.18 -1.01 22.28
C LYS A 73 9.66 -0.91 22.20
N GLU A 74 8.99 -2.01 21.86
CA GLU A 74 7.51 -2.09 21.83
C GLU A 74 6.90 -1.68 23.18
N ARG A 75 7.56 -2.02 24.30
CA ARG A 75 7.15 -1.62 25.64
C ARG A 75 7.02 -0.10 25.81
N GLN A 76 7.88 0.68 25.15
CA GLN A 76 7.82 2.15 25.22
C GLN A 76 6.54 2.66 24.56
N LEU A 77 6.16 2.09 23.43
CA LEU A 77 4.88 2.40 22.79
C LEU A 77 3.70 2.05 23.70
N LYS A 78 3.69 0.85 24.29
CA LYS A 78 2.63 0.44 25.23
C LYS A 78 2.51 1.39 26.43
N GLN A 79 3.63 1.89 26.95
CA GLN A 79 3.63 2.90 28.01
C GLN A 79 3.05 4.25 27.54
N ILE A 80 3.38 4.68 26.32
CA ILE A 80 2.82 5.90 25.74
C ILE A 80 1.30 5.77 25.58
N LEU A 81 0.82 4.65 25.06
CA LEU A 81 -0.60 4.39 24.89
C LEU A 81 -1.34 4.37 26.23
N HIS A 82 -0.74 3.76 27.24
CA HIS A 82 -1.34 3.69 28.59
C HIS A 82 -1.43 5.06 29.28
N ASN A 83 -0.45 5.93 29.04
CA ASN A 83 -0.36 7.25 29.67
C ASN A 83 -1.01 8.38 28.87
N ALA A 84 -1.52 8.08 27.66
CA ALA A 84 -2.21 9.06 26.85
C ALA A 84 -3.59 9.40 27.44
N PRO A 85 -4.08 10.63 27.25
CA PRO A 85 -5.45 10.99 27.62
C PRO A 85 -6.47 10.08 26.95
N ASP A 86 -7.59 9.82 27.62
CA ASP A 86 -8.67 9.01 27.09
C ASP A 86 -9.16 9.53 25.73
N ASN A 87 -9.34 8.63 24.79
CA ASN A 87 -9.78 8.92 23.41
C ASN A 87 -8.86 9.88 22.61
N PHE A 88 -7.66 10.20 23.07
CA PHE A 88 -6.73 11.03 22.31
C PHE A 88 -6.07 10.24 21.17
N ILE A 89 -5.66 9.00 21.44
CA ILE A 89 -5.13 8.08 20.44
C ILE A 89 -6.27 7.16 19.99
N THR A 90 -6.60 7.18 18.70
CA THR A 90 -7.69 6.37 18.13
C THR A 90 -7.20 5.06 17.56
N ALA A 91 -5.93 4.99 17.16
CA ALA A 91 -5.29 3.80 16.62
C ALA A 91 -3.77 3.92 16.75
N ALA A 92 -3.09 2.80 16.92
CA ALA A 92 -1.64 2.73 16.98
C ALA A 92 -1.14 1.38 16.46
N SER A 93 -0.04 1.39 15.72
CA SER A 93 0.67 0.17 15.38
C SER A 93 2.17 0.42 15.33
N PRO A 94 2.96 -0.46 15.94
CA PRO A 94 4.38 -0.54 15.66
C PRO A 94 4.60 -1.23 14.31
N TYR A 95 5.72 -0.94 13.68
CA TYR A 95 6.14 -1.52 12.41
C TYR A 95 7.53 -2.10 12.55
N LEU A 96 7.68 -3.37 12.21
CA LEU A 96 8.97 -4.04 12.14
C LEU A 96 9.21 -4.54 10.72
N TYR A 97 10.26 -4.05 10.10
CA TYR A 97 10.66 -4.46 8.75
C TYR A 97 11.85 -5.41 8.80
N GLY A 98 11.85 -6.37 7.91
CA GLY A 98 12.98 -7.27 7.74
C GLY A 98 12.89 -8.03 6.43
N VAL A 99 13.95 -8.78 6.15
CA VAL A 99 14.03 -9.63 4.97
C VAL A 99 13.86 -11.08 5.39
N ALA A 100 12.90 -11.75 4.78
CA ALA A 100 12.70 -13.18 4.92
C ALA A 100 12.97 -13.88 3.58
N ARG A 101 13.24 -15.19 3.63
CA ARG A 101 13.39 -16.02 2.45
C ARG A 101 12.09 -16.79 2.23
N SER A 102 11.47 -16.62 1.08
CA SER A 102 10.50 -17.54 0.54
C SER A 102 11.20 -18.55 -0.35
N ASP A 103 10.62 -19.70 -0.64
CA ASP A 103 11.25 -20.87 -1.30
C ASP A 103 12.35 -20.55 -2.32
N LEU A 104 12.22 -19.51 -3.13
CA LEU A 104 13.12 -19.15 -4.21
C LEU A 104 13.70 -17.73 -4.15
N GLU A 105 13.11 -16.84 -3.37
CA GLU A 105 13.55 -15.44 -3.35
C GLU A 105 13.52 -14.80 -1.96
N LYS A 106 14.24 -13.69 -1.83
CA LYS A 106 14.16 -12.83 -0.65
C LYS A 106 12.99 -11.86 -0.80
N ILE A 107 12.15 -11.80 0.22
CA ILE A 107 11.01 -10.88 0.29
C ILE A 107 11.12 -10.00 1.53
N VAL A 108 10.54 -8.83 1.47
CA VAL A 108 10.43 -7.94 2.63
C VAL A 108 9.18 -8.34 3.41
N ILE A 109 9.33 -8.53 4.71
CA ILE A 109 8.21 -8.69 5.63
C ILE A 109 8.00 -7.43 6.45
N MET A 110 6.76 -7.13 6.75
CA MET A 110 6.32 -6.02 7.60
C MET A 110 5.44 -6.57 8.71
N GLY A 111 5.92 -6.53 9.94
CA GLY A 111 5.17 -6.89 11.13
C GLY A 111 4.37 -5.70 11.65
N VAL A 112 3.08 -5.89 11.93
CA VAL A 112 2.16 -4.84 12.38
C VAL A 112 1.16 -5.37 13.42
N TRP A 113 0.49 -4.47 14.12
CA TRP A 113 -0.75 -4.77 14.82
C TRP A 113 -1.92 -4.60 13.85
N PHE A 114 -2.58 -5.68 13.50
CA PHE A 114 -3.62 -5.67 12.48
C PHE A 114 -4.91 -4.97 12.90
N GLU A 115 -5.26 -4.98 14.19
CA GLU A 115 -6.52 -4.45 14.71
C GLU A 115 -6.76 -3.00 14.30
N ASP A 116 -5.73 -2.18 14.34
CA ASP A 116 -5.80 -0.74 14.11
C ASP A 116 -5.51 -0.34 12.64
N MET A 117 -5.14 -1.30 11.79
CA MET A 117 -4.70 -0.99 10.42
C MET A 117 -5.78 -0.34 9.57
N ARG A 118 -7.06 -0.60 9.82
CA ARG A 118 -8.17 0.08 9.13
C ARG A 118 -8.18 1.59 9.35
N VAL A 119 -7.81 2.02 10.56
CA VAL A 119 -7.75 3.44 10.92
C VAL A 119 -6.44 4.06 10.48
N LEU A 120 -5.34 3.33 10.60
CA LEU A 120 -4.00 3.83 10.27
C LEU A 120 -3.74 3.88 8.77
N ALA A 121 -4.29 2.95 8.01
CA ALA A 121 -4.11 2.83 6.56
C ALA A 121 -5.47 2.69 5.83
N PRO A 122 -6.36 3.68 5.92
CA PRO A 122 -7.69 3.61 5.30
C PRO A 122 -7.62 3.61 3.77
N TYR A 123 -6.47 3.96 3.20
CA TYR A 123 -6.21 3.95 1.76
C TYR A 123 -5.87 2.56 1.19
N TRP A 124 -5.67 1.56 2.04
CA TRP A 124 -5.43 0.21 1.57
C TRP A 124 -6.69 -0.36 0.90
N GLN A 125 -6.56 -0.69 -0.38
CA GLN A 125 -7.58 -1.43 -1.10
C GLN A 125 -7.27 -2.92 -0.92
N ILE A 126 -8.22 -3.65 -0.33
CA ILE A 126 -8.01 -5.05 0.05
C ILE A 126 -8.90 -5.94 -0.80
N THR A 127 -8.29 -6.85 -1.55
CA THR A 127 -8.98 -7.94 -2.22
C THR A 127 -8.93 -9.17 -1.32
N GLY A 128 -10.07 -9.77 -1.02
CA GLY A 128 -10.19 -10.85 -0.04
C GLY A 128 -10.65 -10.35 1.33
N SER A 129 -10.01 -10.80 2.39
CA SER A 129 -10.38 -10.44 3.77
C SER A 129 -9.20 -9.81 4.51
N SER A 130 -9.49 -8.83 5.36
CA SER A 130 -8.50 -8.27 6.30
C SER A 130 -8.31 -9.18 7.51
N ILE A 131 -7.12 -9.14 8.08
CA ILE A 131 -6.82 -9.74 9.39
C ILE A 131 -7.17 -8.68 10.44
N ASN A 132 -7.89 -9.08 11.48
CA ASN A 132 -8.38 -8.16 12.53
C ASN A 132 -7.91 -8.55 13.94
N VAL A 133 -6.91 -9.43 14.04
CA VAL A 133 -6.33 -9.88 15.31
C VAL A 133 -4.81 -9.76 15.26
N ASN A 134 -4.21 -9.28 16.36
CA ASN A 134 -2.79 -8.96 16.40
C ASN A 134 -1.86 -10.18 16.46
N PHE A 135 -2.38 -11.34 16.86
CA PHE A 135 -1.61 -12.57 17.10
C PHE A 135 -1.91 -13.68 16.08
N ASP A 136 -2.36 -13.32 14.89
CA ASP A 136 -2.57 -14.31 13.82
C ASP A 136 -1.22 -14.71 13.20
N ASP A 137 -0.79 -15.94 13.47
CA ASP A 137 0.44 -16.54 12.97
C ASP A 137 0.23 -17.46 11.75
N ARG A 138 -1.04 -17.73 11.37
CA ARG A 138 -1.39 -18.61 10.26
C ARG A 138 -1.71 -17.88 8.97
N ASN A 139 -2.16 -16.66 9.09
CA ASN A 139 -2.59 -15.85 7.96
C ASN A 139 -1.65 -14.68 7.75
N ALA A 140 -1.49 -14.29 6.51
CA ALA A 140 -0.76 -13.09 6.13
C ALA A 140 -1.56 -12.31 5.09
N MET A 141 -1.28 -11.02 4.99
CA MET A 141 -1.69 -10.22 3.86
C MET A 141 -0.47 -9.99 2.96
N ILE A 142 -0.69 -9.84 1.67
CA ILE A 142 0.41 -9.65 0.71
C ILE A 142 0.14 -8.43 -0.14
N GLY A 143 1.18 -7.63 -0.40
CA GLY A 143 1.10 -6.53 -1.34
C GLY A 143 0.87 -7.01 -2.77
N LYS A 144 0.12 -6.26 -3.55
CA LYS A 144 -0.33 -6.61 -4.90
C LYS A 144 0.84 -6.95 -5.83
N THR A 145 1.87 -6.12 -5.86
CA THR A 145 3.04 -6.33 -6.72
C THR A 145 3.81 -7.61 -6.34
N LEU A 146 3.91 -7.89 -5.03
CA LEU A 146 4.54 -9.12 -4.55
C LEU A 146 3.68 -10.35 -4.90
N ALA A 147 2.36 -10.27 -4.75
CA ALA A 147 1.43 -11.34 -5.10
C ALA A 147 1.49 -11.69 -6.59
N GLU A 148 1.50 -10.67 -7.46
CA GLU A 148 1.64 -10.84 -8.91
C GLU A 148 2.98 -11.49 -9.26
N ARG A 149 4.09 -11.04 -8.67
CA ARG A 149 5.43 -11.57 -8.91
C ARG A 149 5.58 -13.04 -8.49
N LEU A 150 4.96 -13.42 -7.37
CA LEU A 150 4.97 -14.80 -6.86
C LEU A 150 3.82 -15.66 -7.41
N ASN A 151 2.97 -15.09 -8.25
CA ASN A 151 1.76 -15.74 -8.79
C ASN A 151 0.85 -16.31 -7.70
N LEU A 152 0.63 -15.51 -6.64
CA LEU A 152 -0.21 -15.85 -5.49
C LEU A 152 -1.57 -15.14 -5.56
N SER A 153 -2.59 -15.83 -5.10
CA SER A 153 -3.96 -15.32 -4.97
C SER A 153 -4.46 -15.48 -3.54
N VAL A 154 -5.63 -14.92 -3.24
CA VAL A 154 -6.30 -15.15 -1.95
C VAL A 154 -6.54 -16.64 -1.74
N GLY A 155 -6.15 -17.16 -0.58
CA GLY A 155 -6.19 -18.58 -0.24
C GLY A 155 -4.93 -19.36 -0.62
N SER A 156 -4.01 -18.78 -1.38
CA SER A 156 -2.71 -19.41 -1.67
C SER A 156 -1.88 -19.57 -0.40
N LYS A 157 -0.97 -20.54 -0.41
CA LYS A 157 -0.02 -20.77 0.67
C LYS A 157 1.35 -20.22 0.30
N LEU A 158 2.00 -19.57 1.23
CA LEU A 158 3.35 -19.04 1.11
C LEU A 158 4.20 -19.58 2.24
N THR A 159 5.31 -20.23 1.92
CA THR A 159 6.24 -20.76 2.91
C THR A 159 7.45 -19.84 3.05
N LEU A 160 7.74 -19.42 4.27
CA LEU A 160 8.99 -18.77 4.65
C LEU A 160 9.96 -19.84 5.17
N SER A 161 11.25 -19.68 4.87
CA SER A 161 12.31 -20.56 5.33
C SER A 161 13.42 -19.75 5.99
N LYS A 162 13.73 -20.03 7.25
CA LYS A 162 14.86 -19.43 7.96
C LYS A 162 16.12 -20.25 7.73
N ASN A 163 15.95 -21.57 7.74
CA ASN A 163 17.00 -22.57 7.44
C ASN A 163 16.35 -23.85 6.86
N ALA A 164 17.08 -24.93 6.72
CA ALA A 164 16.58 -26.19 6.15
C ALA A 164 15.46 -26.83 6.99
N VAL A 165 15.41 -26.56 8.29
CA VAL A 165 14.47 -27.17 9.25
C VAL A 165 13.36 -26.21 9.64
N GLU A 166 13.68 -24.94 9.85
CA GLU A 166 12.75 -23.92 10.34
C GLU A 166 12.02 -23.28 9.16
N LYS A 167 10.77 -23.68 9.00
CA LYS A 167 9.86 -23.19 7.96
C LYS A 167 8.54 -22.78 8.60
N HIS A 168 7.88 -21.79 8.00
CA HIS A 168 6.57 -21.35 8.42
C HIS A 168 5.69 -21.12 7.20
N GLU A 169 4.46 -21.66 7.21
CA GLU A 169 3.51 -21.54 6.10
C GLU A 169 2.38 -20.58 6.49
N PHE A 170 2.17 -19.56 5.65
CA PHE A 170 1.03 -18.67 5.73
C PHE A 170 -0.02 -18.99 4.68
N THR A 171 -1.28 -18.79 5.04
CA THR A 171 -2.37 -18.64 4.07
C THR A 171 -2.59 -17.17 3.76
N ILE A 172 -2.56 -16.78 2.49
CA ILE A 172 -2.82 -15.42 2.05
C ILE A 172 -4.30 -15.10 2.21
N LYS A 173 -4.64 -14.24 3.17
CA LYS A 173 -6.01 -13.87 3.49
C LYS A 173 -6.52 -12.70 2.66
N GLY A 174 -5.65 -11.80 2.32
CA GLY A 174 -5.95 -10.63 1.50
C GLY A 174 -4.75 -10.11 0.73
N ILE A 175 -5.04 -9.47 -0.40
CA ILE A 175 -4.06 -8.77 -1.23
C ILE A 175 -4.30 -7.27 -1.05
N VAL A 176 -3.24 -6.55 -0.69
CA VAL A 176 -3.26 -5.11 -0.41
C VAL A 176 -2.71 -4.34 -1.60
N GLU A 177 -3.47 -3.36 -2.08
CA GLU A 177 -3.02 -2.34 -3.01
C GLU A 177 -2.97 -1.00 -2.26
N ALA A 178 -1.76 -0.56 -1.92
CA ALA A 178 -1.51 0.65 -1.15
C ALA A 178 -0.99 1.81 -2.01
N GLY A 179 -0.40 1.50 -3.17
CA GLY A 179 0.25 2.46 -4.06
C GLY A 179 1.58 2.98 -3.50
N ASP A 180 2.25 2.19 -2.67
CA ASP A 180 3.56 2.50 -2.11
C ASP A 180 4.42 1.23 -1.93
N ALA A 181 5.49 1.32 -1.13
CA ALA A 181 6.40 0.19 -0.90
C ALA A 181 5.70 -1.04 -0.28
N THR A 182 4.56 -0.86 0.38
CA THR A 182 3.76 -1.96 0.96
C THR A 182 3.31 -2.96 -0.11
N ASP A 183 3.11 -2.50 -1.35
CA ASP A 183 2.71 -3.38 -2.46
C ASP A 183 3.76 -4.48 -2.78
N ASN A 184 5.00 -4.32 -2.30
CA ASN A 184 6.08 -5.30 -2.43
C ASN A 184 6.40 -6.06 -1.14
N MET A 185 5.52 -6.02 -0.14
CA MET A 185 5.78 -6.61 1.18
C MET A 185 4.79 -7.73 1.51
N LEU A 186 5.24 -8.68 2.32
CA LEU A 186 4.38 -9.60 3.05
C LEU A 186 4.07 -8.99 4.42
N ILE A 187 2.80 -8.85 4.75
CA ILE A 187 2.32 -8.23 5.97
C ILE A 187 1.89 -9.33 6.93
N VAL A 188 2.53 -9.36 8.09
CA VAL A 188 2.36 -10.41 9.11
C VAL A 188 2.11 -9.77 10.47
N SER A 189 1.74 -10.57 11.47
CA SER A 189 1.64 -10.08 12.84
C SER A 189 3.00 -9.61 13.34
N LEU A 190 3.01 -8.57 14.20
CA LEU A 190 4.25 -8.06 14.79
C LEU A 190 4.98 -9.15 15.57
N GLU A 191 4.27 -9.94 16.37
CA GLU A 191 4.83 -11.02 17.17
C GLU A 191 5.56 -12.05 16.30
N PHE A 192 4.95 -12.47 15.20
CA PHE A 192 5.61 -13.35 14.25
C PHE A 192 6.87 -12.71 13.65
N ALA A 193 6.79 -11.45 13.19
CA ALA A 193 7.94 -10.76 12.61
C ALA A 193 9.10 -10.63 13.62
N GLN A 194 8.79 -10.30 14.86
CA GLN A 194 9.76 -10.19 15.94
C GLN A 194 10.48 -11.51 16.20
N SER A 195 9.74 -12.60 16.33
CA SER A 195 10.30 -13.93 16.53
C SER A 195 11.10 -14.41 15.32
N TRP A 196 10.56 -14.20 14.10
CA TRP A 196 11.21 -14.63 12.87
C TRP A 196 12.54 -13.91 12.60
N LEU A 197 12.61 -12.63 12.96
CA LEU A 197 13.78 -11.77 12.73
C LEU A 197 14.74 -11.73 13.94
N ASP A 198 14.47 -12.50 15.01
CA ASP A 198 15.23 -12.49 16.29
C ASP A 198 15.30 -11.07 16.89
N LYS A 199 14.16 -10.35 16.91
CA LYS A 199 14.01 -8.97 17.38
C LYS A 199 12.83 -8.83 18.35
N GLU A 200 12.71 -9.76 19.30
CA GLU A 200 11.62 -9.76 20.28
C GLU A 200 11.51 -8.41 21.00
N GLY A 201 10.30 -7.90 21.07
CA GLY A 201 9.98 -6.64 21.74
C GLY A 201 10.54 -5.39 21.07
N LEU A 202 11.01 -5.47 19.81
CA LEU A 202 11.57 -4.36 19.06
C LEU A 202 10.72 -4.01 17.85
N ALA A 203 10.76 -2.75 17.43
CA ALA A 203 10.14 -2.23 16.22
C ALA A 203 11.01 -1.15 15.59
N ASN A 204 10.86 -0.91 14.28
CA ASN A 204 11.56 0.18 13.62
C ASN A 204 10.95 1.53 14.00
N ASN A 205 9.63 1.61 13.99
CA ASN A 205 8.87 2.81 14.34
C ASN A 205 7.44 2.42 14.75
N ALA A 206 6.68 3.42 15.15
CA ALA A 206 5.23 3.29 15.35
C ALA A 206 4.52 4.45 14.66
N LEU A 207 3.36 4.16 14.10
CA LEU A 207 2.45 5.15 13.56
C LEU A 207 1.18 5.17 14.41
N LEU A 208 0.70 6.37 14.68
CA LEU A 208 -0.50 6.58 15.47
C LEU A 208 -1.47 7.49 14.70
N ASN A 209 -2.74 7.31 15.00
CA ASN A 209 -3.76 8.29 14.67
C ASN A 209 -4.17 9.00 15.97
N VAL A 210 -3.85 10.28 16.06
CA VAL A 210 -4.15 11.12 17.23
C VAL A 210 -5.17 12.19 16.85
N LYS A 211 -6.10 12.47 17.75
CA LYS A 211 -7.08 13.54 17.54
C LYS A 211 -6.41 14.90 17.71
N ASN A 212 -6.56 15.75 16.72
CA ASN A 212 -6.00 17.10 16.72
C ASN A 212 -7.01 18.14 17.25
N GLU A 213 -7.83 17.76 18.20
CA GLU A 213 -8.74 18.68 18.86
C GLU A 213 -7.91 19.53 19.83
N GLN A 214 -7.69 20.80 19.52
CA GLN A 214 -7.04 21.81 20.39
C GLN A 214 -5.52 22.03 20.28
N GLY A 215 -4.84 21.62 19.21
CA GLY A 215 -3.42 21.97 19.02
C GLY A 215 -2.43 21.23 19.93
N ASN A 216 -2.87 20.23 20.69
CA ASN A 216 -2.06 19.54 21.69
C ASN A 216 -1.08 18.48 21.12
N VAL A 217 -1.07 18.25 19.80
CA VAL A 217 -0.23 17.20 19.20
C VAL A 217 1.26 17.52 19.32
N ALA A 218 1.64 18.81 19.19
CA ALA A 218 3.03 19.22 19.35
C ALA A 218 3.50 19.08 20.81
N GLN A 219 2.65 19.40 21.77
CA GLN A 219 2.94 19.23 23.20
C GLN A 219 3.05 17.75 23.55
N PHE A 220 2.16 16.90 23.04
CA PHE A 220 2.23 15.46 23.22
C PHE A 220 3.56 14.89 22.70
N ALA A 221 4.04 15.36 21.54
CA ALA A 221 5.34 14.96 21.02
C ALA A 221 6.50 15.37 21.98
N GLN A 222 6.45 16.58 22.53
CA GLN A 222 7.45 17.06 23.49
C GLN A 222 7.41 16.25 24.79
N ASP A 223 6.23 15.96 25.31
CA ASP A 223 6.05 15.17 26.54
C ASP A 223 6.63 13.75 26.38
N ILE A 224 6.42 13.12 25.21
CA ILE A 224 7.02 11.82 24.91
C ILE A 224 8.55 11.91 24.94
N MET A 225 9.14 12.88 24.24
CA MET A 225 10.59 13.03 24.16
C MET A 225 11.23 13.44 25.50
N GLN A 226 10.51 14.15 26.36
CA GLN A 226 10.96 14.45 27.71
C GLN A 226 10.96 13.24 28.62
N ARG A 227 9.92 12.40 28.54
CA ARG A 227 9.80 11.18 29.38
C ARG A 227 10.66 10.04 28.87
N GLN A 228 10.89 9.97 27.57
CA GLN A 228 11.66 8.93 26.87
C GLN A 228 12.63 9.59 25.86
N PRO A 229 13.80 10.10 26.33
CA PRO A 229 14.74 10.85 25.49
C PRO A 229 15.40 10.03 24.37
N ASP A 230 15.31 8.70 24.42
CA ASP A 230 15.76 7.77 23.40
C ASP A 230 14.76 7.63 22.22
N LEU A 231 13.60 8.27 22.33
CA LEU A 231 12.60 8.33 21.26
C LEU A 231 12.55 9.70 20.60
N THR A 232 12.20 9.70 19.34
CA THR A 232 11.73 10.89 18.61
C THR A 232 10.24 10.73 18.34
N ALA A 233 9.50 11.79 18.56
CA ALA A 233 8.07 11.85 18.32
C ALA A 233 7.72 13.12 17.56
N ARG A 234 6.90 13.00 16.52
CA ARG A 234 6.51 14.16 15.70
C ARG A 234 5.18 13.94 14.99
N PRO A 235 4.40 15.00 14.79
CA PRO A 235 3.28 14.93 13.87
C PRO A 235 3.78 14.70 12.43
N ILE A 236 3.07 13.87 11.68
CA ILE A 236 3.28 13.73 10.24
C ILE A 236 2.63 14.95 9.60
N ARG A 237 3.43 15.89 9.10
CA ARG A 237 2.91 17.08 8.44
C ARG A 237 2.16 16.65 7.19
N LYS A 238 0.91 17.13 7.08
CA LYS A 238 0.19 17.12 5.81
C LYS A 238 1.00 17.96 4.84
N VAL A 239 1.44 17.39 3.73
CA VAL A 239 1.92 18.17 2.59
C VAL A 239 0.67 18.81 2.01
N SER A 240 0.38 20.06 2.43
CA SER A 240 -0.59 20.89 1.74
C SER A 240 -0.01 21.16 0.37
N ALA A 241 -0.54 20.56 -0.67
CA ALA A 241 -0.32 21.02 -2.02
C ALA A 241 -0.94 22.43 -2.10
N SER A 242 -0.09 23.43 -2.18
CA SER A 242 -0.45 24.81 -2.55
C SER A 242 -0.65 24.90 -4.06
#